data_968f424f68e26dc6f71ee6ec1beeeca5
#
_entry.id   968f424f68e26dc6f71ee6ec1beeeca5
#
_cell.length_a   1.000
_cell.length_b   1.000
_cell.length_c   1.000
_cell.angle_alpha   90.00
_cell.angle_beta   90.00
_cell.angle_gamma   90.00
#
_symmetry.space_group_name_H-M   'P 1'
#
loop_
_entity.id
_entity.type
_entity.pdbx_description
1 polymer ?
#
loop_
_entity_poly.entity_id
_entity_poly.type
_entity_poly.pdbx_seq_one_letter_code
_entity_poly.pdbx_strand_id
1 'polypeptide(L)'
;MKLLRSDIYENLMMALNTLRANKLRSLLTVIGVVIGVVTVMSIASIISGIDTAVKKEVESFGTRSIFVYKFDLGPRTGNLSREERMRKDLTYDDAMAISQLPSVELSVPFLNITNNFFGQKLLVGRKGKTSAAVRIQGTLPEYERAGIWNIQEGRFFTKFENDTNRDVCVIGASVADDFFPYGSPVGESIQIGGQDFQIVGTLQKREQFGGG
;
A
#
# COMPACT_ATOMS: atom_id res chain seq x y z
N MET A 1 -61.29 19.52 10.92
CA MET A 1 -60.14 19.19 10.09
C MET A 1 -59.83 20.17 8.94
N LYS A 2 -60.82 20.88 8.38
CA LYS A 2 -60.62 21.90 7.31
C LYS A 2 -59.98 23.21 7.79
N LEU A 3 -60.30 23.66 9.03
CA LEU A 3 -59.78 24.93 9.59
C LEU A 3 -58.26 24.91 9.81
N LEU A 4 -57.68 23.80 10.31
CA LEU A 4 -56.26 23.67 10.53
C LEU A 4 -55.42 23.75 9.21
N ARG A 5 -56.02 23.40 8.09
CA ARG A 5 -55.37 23.43 6.78
C ARG A 5 -55.30 24.84 6.18
N SER A 6 -56.30 25.69 6.50
CA SER A 6 -56.34 27.11 6.11
C SER A 6 -55.25 27.90 6.85
N ASP A 7 -55.19 27.71 8.18
CA ASP A 7 -54.23 28.42 9.03
C ASP A 7 -52.76 28.11 8.70
N ILE A 8 -52.48 26.83 8.35
CA ILE A 8 -51.13 26.41 7.91
C ILE A 8 -50.78 27.09 6.58
N TYR A 9 -51.69 27.15 5.65
CA TYR A 9 -51.47 27.80 4.35
C TYR A 9 -51.21 29.30 4.49
N GLU A 10 -52.05 30.01 5.31
CA GLU A 10 -51.85 31.44 5.58
C GLU A 10 -50.53 31.72 6.30
N ASN A 11 -50.17 30.93 7.29
CA ASN A 11 -48.91 31.04 7.99
C ASN A 11 -47.68 30.80 7.05
N LEU A 12 -47.80 29.83 6.14
CA LEU A 12 -46.76 29.55 5.14
C LEU A 12 -46.61 30.73 4.16
N MET A 13 -47.73 31.30 3.71
CA MET A 13 -47.73 32.47 2.81
C MET A 13 -47.13 33.70 3.49
N MET A 14 -47.49 33.96 4.76
CA MET A 14 -46.88 35.04 5.53
C MET A 14 -45.37 34.86 5.72
N ALA A 15 -44.91 33.63 6.02
CA ALA A 15 -43.50 33.34 6.13
C ALA A 15 -42.77 33.57 4.80
N LEU A 16 -43.32 33.12 3.67
CA LEU A 16 -42.75 33.35 2.33
C LEU A 16 -42.69 34.83 1.96
N ASN A 17 -43.70 35.61 2.30
CA ASN A 17 -43.74 37.05 2.05
C ASN A 17 -42.68 37.80 2.91
N THR A 18 -42.49 37.38 4.16
CA THR A 18 -41.44 37.92 5.04
C THR A 18 -40.04 37.65 4.49
N LEU A 19 -39.78 36.42 3.98
CA LEU A 19 -38.56 36.08 3.30
C LEU A 19 -38.31 36.92 2.05
N ARG A 20 -39.34 37.15 1.25
CA ARG A 20 -39.28 38.00 0.05
C ARG A 20 -39.03 39.47 0.36
N ALA A 21 -39.59 40.00 1.45
CA ALA A 21 -39.37 41.38 1.90
C ALA A 21 -37.93 41.63 2.35
N ASN A 22 -37.25 40.62 2.91
CA ASN A 22 -35.86 40.72 3.41
C ASN A 22 -34.91 39.80 2.66
N LYS A 23 -34.88 39.86 1.34
CA LYS A 23 -34.15 38.94 0.46
C LYS A 23 -32.67 38.75 0.83
N LEU A 24 -31.93 39.82 1.12
CA LEU A 24 -30.53 39.75 1.46
C LEU A 24 -30.27 39.02 2.78
N ARG A 25 -31.07 39.29 3.81
CA ARG A 25 -30.93 38.66 5.10
C ARG A 25 -31.23 37.15 5.01
N SER A 26 -32.35 36.83 4.33
CA SER A 26 -32.75 35.43 4.13
C SER A 26 -31.71 34.65 3.32
N LEU A 27 -31.18 35.27 2.25
CA LEU A 27 -30.13 34.67 1.42
C LEU A 27 -28.84 34.41 2.22
N LEU A 28 -28.39 35.39 3.00
CA LEU A 28 -27.20 35.22 3.85
C LEU A 28 -27.37 34.12 4.89
N THR A 29 -28.54 34.03 5.52
CA THR A 29 -28.83 32.98 6.50
C THR A 29 -28.82 31.59 5.84
N VAL A 30 -29.48 31.44 4.69
CA VAL A 30 -29.53 30.18 3.95
C VAL A 30 -28.12 29.77 3.49
N ILE A 31 -27.34 30.69 2.94
CA ILE A 31 -25.96 30.42 2.53
C ILE A 31 -25.13 29.98 3.73
N GLY A 32 -25.25 30.65 4.88
CA GLY A 32 -24.53 30.26 6.09
C GLY A 32 -24.84 28.84 6.53
N VAL A 33 -26.13 28.45 6.55
CA VAL A 33 -26.54 27.09 6.87
C VAL A 33 -26.04 26.09 5.86
N VAL A 34 -26.18 26.38 4.56
CA VAL A 34 -25.71 25.49 3.48
C VAL A 34 -24.20 25.25 3.58
N ILE A 35 -23.41 26.32 3.75
CA ILE A 35 -21.95 26.18 3.91
C ILE A 35 -21.63 25.33 5.12
N GLY A 36 -22.29 25.55 6.27
CA GLY A 36 -22.08 24.77 7.48
C GLY A 36 -22.37 23.27 7.26
N VAL A 37 -23.50 22.94 6.66
CA VAL A 37 -23.90 21.56 6.39
C VAL A 37 -22.94 20.89 5.37
N VAL A 38 -22.64 21.60 4.27
CA VAL A 38 -21.73 21.07 3.25
C VAL A 38 -20.33 20.80 3.83
N THR A 39 -19.83 21.70 4.67
CA THR A 39 -18.52 21.52 5.33
C THR A 39 -18.51 20.25 6.20
N VAL A 40 -19.51 20.08 7.06
CA VAL A 40 -19.61 18.90 7.93
C VAL A 40 -19.73 17.62 7.11
N MET A 41 -20.59 17.61 6.09
CA MET A 41 -20.75 16.44 5.21
C MET A 41 -19.47 16.12 4.45
N SER A 42 -18.73 17.13 3.96
CA SER A 42 -17.46 16.94 3.26
C SER A 42 -16.41 16.31 4.17
N ILE A 43 -16.28 16.80 5.40
CA ILE A 43 -15.35 16.24 6.38
C ILE A 43 -15.72 14.79 6.72
N ALA A 44 -17.00 14.51 6.98
CA ALA A 44 -17.47 13.16 7.27
C ALA A 44 -17.21 12.18 6.10
N SER A 45 -17.42 12.64 4.85
CA SER A 45 -17.16 11.85 3.65
C SER A 45 -15.66 11.53 3.50
N ILE A 46 -14.78 12.50 3.74
CA ILE A 46 -13.32 12.30 3.70
C ILE A 46 -12.90 11.29 4.76
N ILE A 47 -13.36 11.43 5.99
CA ILE A 47 -13.04 10.50 7.09
C ILE A 47 -13.50 9.08 6.74
N SER A 48 -14.73 8.91 6.25
CA SER A 48 -15.24 7.59 5.83
C SER A 48 -14.45 6.99 4.68
N GLY A 49 -14.00 7.82 3.73
CA GLY A 49 -13.14 7.40 2.62
C GLY A 49 -11.79 6.89 3.11
N ILE A 50 -11.16 7.61 4.03
CA ILE A 50 -9.88 7.21 4.64
C ILE A 50 -10.05 5.90 5.43
N ASP A 51 -11.09 5.78 6.27
CA ASP A 51 -11.34 4.56 7.05
C ASP A 51 -11.51 3.32 6.16
N THR A 52 -12.26 3.46 5.08
CA THR A 52 -12.45 2.38 4.09
C THR A 52 -11.14 2.03 3.38
N ALA A 53 -10.34 3.03 3.00
CA ALA A 53 -9.06 2.81 2.33
C ALA A 53 -8.05 2.11 3.26
N VAL A 54 -7.96 2.54 4.52
CA VAL A 54 -7.10 1.91 5.53
C VAL A 54 -7.52 0.47 5.80
N LYS A 55 -8.83 0.20 5.95
CA LYS A 55 -9.33 -1.17 6.13
C LYS A 55 -8.97 -2.06 4.96
N LYS A 56 -9.18 -1.60 3.72
CA LYS A 56 -8.83 -2.35 2.51
C LYS A 56 -7.33 -2.63 2.43
N GLU A 57 -6.48 -1.68 2.83
CA GLU A 57 -5.03 -1.86 2.88
C GLU A 57 -4.63 -2.89 3.93
N VAL A 58 -5.17 -2.80 5.15
CA VAL A 58 -4.92 -3.78 6.21
C VAL A 58 -5.38 -5.19 5.81
N GLU A 59 -6.57 -5.31 5.20
CA GLU A 59 -7.08 -6.59 4.69
C GLU A 59 -6.19 -7.18 3.60
N SER A 60 -5.54 -6.34 2.79
CA SER A 60 -4.64 -6.78 1.72
C SER A 60 -3.35 -7.44 2.23
N PHE A 61 -2.91 -7.12 3.45
CA PHE A 61 -1.77 -7.78 4.11
C PHE A 61 -2.12 -9.11 4.77
N GLY A 62 -3.40 -9.49 4.80
CA GLY A 62 -3.91 -10.68 5.49
C GLY A 62 -4.07 -10.44 7.01
N THR A 63 -5.25 -10.75 7.53
CA THR A 63 -5.60 -10.52 8.94
C THR A 63 -4.81 -11.38 9.94
N ARG A 64 -3.98 -12.31 9.46
CA ARG A 64 -3.18 -13.26 10.25
C ARG A 64 -1.67 -13.05 10.12
N SER A 65 -1.23 -12.01 9.40
CA SER A 65 0.19 -11.78 9.16
C SER A 65 0.77 -10.82 10.19
N ILE A 66 1.89 -11.20 10.78
CA ILE A 66 2.68 -10.38 11.72
C ILE A 66 4.03 -10.10 11.06
N PHE A 67 4.36 -8.83 10.91
CA PHE A 67 5.67 -8.42 10.41
C PHE A 67 6.57 -8.03 11.58
N VAL A 68 7.72 -8.68 11.68
CA VAL A 68 8.72 -8.42 12.71
C VAL A 68 9.88 -7.65 12.09
N TYR A 69 10.18 -6.48 12.63
CA TYR A 69 11.26 -5.63 12.17
C TYR A 69 12.19 -5.26 13.33
N LYS A 70 13.47 -5.06 13.03
CA LYS A 70 14.46 -4.58 14.01
C LYS A 70 14.11 -3.18 14.54
N PHE A 71 13.49 -2.36 13.71
CA PHE A 71 13.18 -0.95 13.98
C PHE A 71 11.69 -0.68 13.85
N ASP A 72 11.21 0.31 14.60
CA ASP A 72 9.84 0.78 14.47
C ASP A 72 9.57 1.38 13.07
N LEU A 73 8.39 1.07 12.52
CA LEU A 73 7.96 1.52 11.19
C LEU A 73 7.30 2.92 11.19
N GLY A 74 7.26 3.60 12.34
CA GLY A 74 6.67 4.93 12.47
C GLY A 74 7.42 6.02 11.69
N PRO A 75 6.77 7.17 11.42
CA PRO A 75 7.44 8.31 10.82
C PRO A 75 8.59 8.78 11.71
N ARG A 76 9.80 8.79 11.16
CA ARG A 76 11.01 9.14 11.89
C ARG A 76 11.39 10.58 11.61
N THR A 77 11.50 11.37 12.65
CA THR A 77 11.95 12.76 12.58
C THR A 77 13.40 12.94 13.06
N GLY A 78 14.21 11.87 13.17
CA GLY A 78 15.57 11.96 13.69
C GLY A 78 16.44 10.73 13.44
N ASN A 79 17.70 10.82 13.90
CA ASN A 79 18.64 9.71 13.88
C ASN A 79 18.22 8.62 14.87
N LEU A 80 18.58 7.36 14.56
CA LEU A 80 18.39 6.21 15.43
C LEU A 80 18.97 6.50 16.84
N SER A 81 18.20 6.19 17.87
CA SER A 81 18.70 6.24 19.25
C SER A 81 19.86 5.26 19.45
N ARG A 82 20.65 5.46 20.50
CA ARG A 82 21.74 4.54 20.82
C ARG A 82 21.22 3.12 21.08
N GLU A 83 20.09 2.98 21.74
CA GLU A 83 19.45 1.71 22.04
C GLU A 83 18.99 0.98 20.79
N GLU A 84 18.35 1.70 19.85
CA GLU A 84 17.92 1.13 18.57
C GLU A 84 19.10 0.64 17.73
N ARG A 85 20.21 1.38 17.71
CA ARG A 85 21.43 0.97 17.01
C ARG A 85 22.06 -0.29 17.61
N MET A 86 21.94 -0.49 18.92
CA MET A 86 22.49 -1.65 19.65
C MET A 86 21.56 -2.87 19.63
N ARG A 87 20.31 -2.77 19.13
CA ARG A 87 19.45 -3.94 18.98
C ARG A 87 20.13 -4.98 18.08
N LYS A 88 20.07 -6.24 18.50
CA LYS A 88 20.58 -7.37 17.70
C LYS A 88 19.83 -7.44 16.35
N ASP A 89 20.54 -7.77 15.30
CA ASP A 89 19.94 -8.04 14.00
C ASP A 89 19.08 -9.31 14.08
N LEU A 90 17.97 -9.30 13.36
CA LEU A 90 17.16 -10.50 13.15
C LEU A 90 17.93 -11.42 12.21
N THR A 91 18.04 -12.69 12.57
CA THR A 91 18.76 -13.70 11.82
C THR A 91 17.81 -14.73 11.20
N TYR A 92 18.32 -15.52 10.28
CA TYR A 92 17.62 -16.65 9.72
C TYR A 92 17.21 -17.67 10.82
N ASP A 93 18.10 -17.90 11.79
CA ASP A 93 17.85 -18.82 12.90
C ASP A 93 16.70 -18.35 13.81
N ASP A 94 16.57 -17.03 14.00
CA ASP A 94 15.45 -16.44 14.74
C ASP A 94 14.12 -16.73 14.00
N ALA A 95 14.10 -16.60 12.66
CA ALA A 95 12.93 -16.94 11.85
C ALA A 95 12.58 -18.44 11.92
N MET A 96 13.59 -19.30 11.91
CA MET A 96 13.39 -20.75 12.05
C MET A 96 12.89 -21.12 13.45
N ALA A 97 13.39 -20.48 14.50
CA ALA A 97 12.89 -20.67 15.86
C ALA A 97 11.41 -20.27 15.99
N ILE A 98 11.02 -19.14 15.36
CA ILE A 98 9.61 -18.72 15.32
C ILE A 98 8.74 -19.74 14.58
N SER A 99 9.23 -20.33 13.48
CA SER A 99 8.47 -21.33 12.70
C SER A 99 8.13 -22.59 13.48
N GLN A 100 8.87 -22.89 14.57
CA GLN A 100 8.61 -24.05 15.44
C GLN A 100 7.51 -23.82 16.48
N LEU A 101 7.00 -22.59 16.62
CA LEU A 101 5.95 -22.29 17.56
C LEU A 101 4.61 -22.87 17.09
N PRO A 102 3.81 -23.52 17.96
CA PRO A 102 2.57 -24.19 17.55
C PRO A 102 1.49 -23.23 17.04
N SER A 103 1.61 -21.93 17.35
CA SER A 103 0.68 -20.88 16.90
C SER A 103 1.11 -20.23 15.58
N VAL A 104 2.25 -20.62 15.01
CA VAL A 104 2.79 -20.06 13.78
C VAL A 104 2.66 -21.08 12.66
N GLU A 105 1.87 -20.79 11.67
CA GLU A 105 1.68 -21.63 10.49
C GLU A 105 2.87 -21.55 9.55
N LEU A 106 3.42 -20.34 9.39
CA LEU A 106 4.51 -20.06 8.46
C LEU A 106 5.33 -18.87 8.95
N SER A 107 6.65 -19.01 8.97
CA SER A 107 7.60 -17.91 9.21
C SER A 107 8.54 -17.81 8.03
N VAL A 108 8.57 -16.65 7.37
CA VAL A 108 9.41 -16.44 6.19
C VAL A 108 10.27 -15.19 6.39
N PRO A 109 11.58 -15.34 6.45
CA PRO A 109 12.49 -14.21 6.48
C PRO A 109 12.52 -13.50 5.13
N PHE A 110 12.67 -12.19 5.18
CA PHE A 110 12.91 -11.38 4.00
C PHE A 110 13.98 -10.31 4.25
N LEU A 111 14.75 -10.00 3.25
CA LEU A 111 15.81 -9.02 3.30
C LEU A 111 15.58 -7.93 2.26
N ASN A 112 15.44 -6.69 2.70
CA ASN A 112 15.39 -5.54 1.78
C ASN A 112 16.82 -5.14 1.40
N ILE A 113 17.14 -5.24 0.13
CA ILE A 113 18.47 -4.94 -0.42
C ILE A 113 18.39 -3.58 -1.10
N THR A 114 18.88 -2.55 -0.43
CA THR A 114 18.86 -1.18 -0.95
C THR A 114 20.17 -0.77 -1.59
N ASN A 115 21.29 -1.30 -1.07
CA ASN A 115 22.63 -0.94 -1.52
C ASN A 115 23.50 -2.20 -1.69
N ASN A 116 24.52 -2.10 -2.52
CA ASN A 116 25.54 -3.12 -2.59
C ASN A 116 26.45 -3.08 -1.35
N PHE A 117 27.41 -4.02 -1.27
CA PHE A 117 28.37 -4.12 -0.19
C PHE A 117 29.18 -2.82 0.05
N PHE A 118 29.34 -1.98 -0.99
CA PHE A 118 30.06 -0.70 -0.92
C PHE A 118 29.16 0.49 -0.63
N GLY A 119 27.90 0.29 -0.26
CA GLY A 119 26.95 1.37 0.03
C GLY A 119 26.37 2.07 -1.20
N GLN A 120 26.70 1.61 -2.41
CA GLN A 120 26.11 2.15 -3.64
C GLN A 120 24.73 1.54 -3.88
N LYS A 121 23.79 2.34 -4.38
CA LYS A 121 22.45 1.85 -4.75
C LYS A 121 22.57 0.76 -5.81
N LEU A 122 21.89 -0.36 -5.59
CA LEU A 122 21.76 -1.39 -6.60
C LEU A 122 20.93 -0.86 -7.77
N LEU A 123 21.49 -0.98 -8.95
CA LEU A 123 20.82 -0.63 -10.20
C LEU A 123 20.17 -1.87 -10.79
N VAL A 124 18.91 -1.70 -11.17
CA VAL A 124 18.21 -2.67 -12.00
C VAL A 124 18.24 -2.17 -13.43
N GLY A 125 18.64 -3.02 -14.37
CA GLY A 125 18.84 -2.60 -15.75
C GLY A 125 18.46 -3.64 -16.79
N ARG A 126 18.14 -3.16 -18.00
CA ARG A 126 17.91 -3.96 -19.20
C ARG A 126 18.16 -3.12 -20.45
N LYS A 127 18.94 -3.68 -21.40
CA LYS A 127 19.18 -3.07 -22.73
C LYS A 127 19.57 -1.58 -22.65
N GLY A 128 20.45 -1.20 -21.70
CA GLY A 128 20.91 0.18 -21.54
C GLY A 128 20.01 1.11 -20.72
N LYS A 129 18.80 0.70 -20.37
CA LYS A 129 17.95 1.41 -19.40
C LYS A 129 18.27 0.91 -17.99
N THR A 130 18.48 1.81 -17.04
CA THR A 130 18.75 1.48 -15.63
C THR A 130 17.85 2.29 -14.71
N SER A 131 17.50 1.71 -13.56
CA SER A 131 16.73 2.37 -12.50
C SER A 131 17.31 2.02 -11.13
N ALA A 132 17.46 3.01 -10.27
CA ALA A 132 17.82 2.87 -8.86
C ALA A 132 16.60 2.96 -7.93
N ALA A 133 15.41 3.16 -8.49
CA ALA A 133 14.16 3.32 -7.72
C ALA A 133 13.46 1.99 -7.42
N VAL A 134 14.00 0.88 -7.94
CA VAL A 134 13.42 -0.45 -7.76
C VAL A 134 13.77 -0.99 -6.37
N ARG A 135 12.75 -1.40 -5.61
CA ARG A 135 12.95 -2.10 -4.34
C ARG A 135 13.30 -3.57 -4.63
N ILE A 136 14.44 -4.02 -4.13
CA ILE A 136 14.90 -5.39 -4.27
C ILE A 136 14.74 -6.10 -2.92
N GLN A 137 14.10 -7.26 -2.95
CA GLN A 137 13.85 -8.05 -1.76
C GLN A 137 14.33 -9.50 -1.99
N GLY A 138 15.19 -9.99 -1.10
CA GLY A 138 15.54 -11.41 -1.03
C GLY A 138 14.59 -12.11 -0.06
N THR A 139 14.10 -13.29 -0.44
CA THR A 139 13.19 -14.09 0.40
C THR A 139 13.31 -15.59 0.06
N LEU A 140 12.53 -16.42 0.73
CA LEU A 140 12.44 -17.86 0.50
C LEU A 140 11.25 -18.21 -0.40
N PRO A 141 11.24 -19.40 -1.05
CA PRO A 141 10.13 -19.88 -1.87
C PRO A 141 8.78 -19.93 -1.13
N GLU A 142 8.83 -20.20 0.16
CA GLU A 142 7.65 -20.26 1.04
C GLU A 142 6.93 -18.91 1.15
N TYR A 143 7.54 -17.81 0.72
CA TYR A 143 6.93 -16.48 0.71
C TYR A 143 5.69 -16.38 -0.17
N GLU A 144 5.61 -17.18 -1.24
CA GLU A 144 4.41 -17.33 -2.05
C GLU A 144 3.21 -17.78 -1.22
N ARG A 145 3.43 -18.74 -0.30
CA ARG A 145 2.39 -19.27 0.59
C ARG A 145 1.92 -18.27 1.65
N ALA A 146 2.70 -17.26 1.95
CA ALA A 146 2.30 -16.18 2.86
C ALA A 146 1.11 -15.36 2.32
N GLY A 147 0.75 -15.53 1.03
CA GLY A 147 -0.43 -14.90 0.43
C GLY A 147 -0.35 -13.38 0.29
N ILE A 148 0.84 -12.81 0.52
CA ILE A 148 1.05 -11.36 0.48
C ILE A 148 1.05 -10.85 -0.96
N TRP A 149 1.55 -11.66 -1.90
CA TRP A 149 1.67 -11.32 -3.32
C TRP A 149 1.04 -12.37 -4.20
N ASN A 150 0.25 -11.95 -5.17
CA ASN A 150 -0.32 -12.83 -6.20
C ASN A 150 0.55 -12.78 -7.45
N ILE A 151 0.78 -13.94 -8.05
CA ILE A 151 1.43 -14.05 -9.35
C ILE A 151 0.42 -13.68 -10.44
N GLN A 152 0.81 -12.80 -11.34
CA GLN A 152 0.03 -12.42 -12.51
C GLN A 152 0.35 -13.32 -13.70
N GLU A 153 1.63 -13.58 -13.93
CA GLU A 153 2.12 -14.39 -15.04
C GLU A 153 3.34 -15.20 -14.60
N GLY A 154 3.49 -16.43 -15.10
CA GLY A 154 4.57 -17.31 -14.71
C GLY A 154 4.35 -17.99 -13.36
N ARG A 155 5.41 -18.07 -12.55
CA ARG A 155 5.40 -18.73 -11.24
C ARG A 155 6.36 -18.05 -10.26
N PHE A 156 6.28 -18.40 -9.00
CA PHE A 156 7.31 -18.08 -8.04
C PHE A 156 8.53 -19.01 -8.22
N PHE A 157 9.69 -18.62 -7.66
CA PHE A 157 10.85 -19.49 -7.71
C PHE A 157 10.73 -20.67 -6.74
N THR A 158 11.29 -21.80 -7.13
CA THR A 158 11.13 -23.07 -6.42
C THR A 158 12.22 -23.27 -5.36
N LYS A 159 11.97 -24.20 -4.44
CA LYS A 159 12.98 -24.61 -3.45
C LYS A 159 14.26 -25.13 -4.13
N PHE A 160 14.15 -25.88 -5.22
CA PHE A 160 15.29 -26.36 -5.96
C PHE A 160 16.15 -25.22 -6.54
N GLU A 161 15.52 -24.18 -7.09
CA GLU A 161 16.20 -23.00 -7.61
C GLU A 161 16.91 -22.21 -6.48
N ASN A 162 16.27 -22.12 -5.31
CA ASN A 162 16.86 -21.51 -4.12
C ASN A 162 18.07 -22.32 -3.61
N ASP A 163 17.92 -23.63 -3.44
CA ASP A 163 18.92 -24.52 -2.89
C ASP A 163 20.15 -24.66 -3.83
N THR A 164 19.95 -24.48 -5.12
CA THR A 164 21.02 -24.49 -6.14
C THR A 164 21.55 -23.10 -6.48
N ASN A 165 21.14 -22.06 -5.74
CA ASN A 165 21.55 -20.66 -5.97
C ASN A 165 21.37 -20.22 -7.43
N ARG A 166 20.23 -20.54 -8.04
CA ARG A 166 19.93 -20.10 -9.39
C ARG A 166 19.60 -18.60 -9.41
N ASP A 167 20.14 -17.90 -10.41
CA ASP A 167 19.87 -16.47 -10.63
C ASP A 167 18.49 -16.30 -11.28
N VAL A 168 17.45 -16.40 -10.45
CA VAL A 168 16.06 -16.23 -10.85
C VAL A 168 15.40 -15.12 -10.04
N CYS A 169 14.44 -14.42 -10.63
CA CYS A 169 13.68 -13.39 -9.93
C CYS A 169 12.21 -13.36 -10.35
N VAL A 170 11.40 -12.81 -9.47
CA VAL A 170 10.01 -12.41 -9.74
C VAL A 170 9.95 -10.89 -9.69
N ILE A 171 9.39 -10.25 -10.69
CA ILE A 171 9.34 -8.79 -10.80
C ILE A 171 7.95 -8.25 -10.52
N GLY A 172 7.88 -7.05 -9.96
CA GLY A 172 6.61 -6.34 -9.76
C GLY A 172 6.05 -5.80 -11.08
N ALA A 173 4.72 -5.61 -11.15
CA ALA A 173 4.04 -5.10 -12.34
C ALA A 173 4.64 -3.78 -12.85
N SER A 174 4.97 -2.83 -11.97
CA SER A 174 5.58 -1.55 -12.38
C SER A 174 6.94 -1.74 -13.04
N VAL A 175 7.74 -2.71 -12.59
CA VAL A 175 9.03 -3.05 -13.21
C VAL A 175 8.82 -3.72 -14.57
N ALA A 176 7.78 -4.57 -14.67
CA ALA A 176 7.40 -5.19 -15.94
C ALA A 176 6.99 -4.11 -16.96
N ASP A 177 6.10 -3.19 -16.57
CA ASP A 177 5.66 -2.08 -17.43
C ASP A 177 6.84 -1.19 -17.88
N ASP A 178 7.78 -0.91 -16.97
CA ASP A 178 8.93 -0.04 -17.23
C ASP A 178 9.98 -0.63 -18.17
N PHE A 179 10.33 -1.90 -17.98
CA PHE A 179 11.42 -2.53 -18.71
C PHE A 179 10.96 -3.43 -19.87
N PHE A 180 9.69 -3.83 -19.87
CA PHE A 180 9.08 -4.72 -20.86
C PHE A 180 7.74 -4.20 -21.38
N PRO A 181 7.69 -2.98 -21.95
CA PRO A 181 6.45 -2.36 -22.41
C PRO A 181 5.76 -3.14 -23.53
N TYR A 182 6.49 -4.06 -24.18
CA TYR A 182 5.99 -4.88 -25.28
C TYR A 182 6.34 -6.35 -25.03
N GLY A 183 5.34 -7.16 -24.73
CA GLY A 183 5.49 -8.61 -24.54
C GLY A 183 5.62 -9.06 -23.09
N SER A 184 5.64 -10.38 -22.91
CA SER A 184 5.81 -11.00 -21.60
C SER A 184 7.25 -10.88 -21.11
N PRO A 185 7.50 -10.45 -19.86
CA PRO A 185 8.82 -10.47 -19.27
C PRO A 185 9.27 -11.89 -18.83
N VAL A 186 8.35 -12.85 -18.70
CA VAL A 186 8.67 -14.18 -18.21
C VAL A 186 9.55 -14.93 -19.21
N GLY A 187 10.66 -15.46 -18.72
CA GLY A 187 11.70 -16.11 -19.53
C GLY A 187 12.81 -15.17 -20.01
N GLU A 188 12.60 -13.85 -19.94
CA GLU A 188 13.61 -12.84 -20.26
C GLU A 188 14.57 -12.62 -19.07
N SER A 189 15.69 -11.91 -19.32
CA SER A 189 16.67 -11.58 -18.27
C SER A 189 16.63 -10.10 -17.91
N ILE A 190 16.87 -9.81 -16.63
CA ILE A 190 17.06 -8.47 -16.08
C ILE A 190 18.33 -8.42 -15.25
N GLN A 191 19.07 -7.32 -15.34
CA GLN A 191 20.32 -7.15 -14.62
C GLN A 191 20.07 -6.47 -13.27
N ILE A 192 20.60 -7.05 -12.19
CA ILE A 192 20.51 -6.51 -10.84
C ILE A 192 21.92 -6.41 -10.28
N GLY A 193 22.39 -5.18 -10.03
CA GLY A 193 23.72 -4.96 -9.50
C GLY A 193 24.87 -5.48 -10.39
N GLY A 194 24.64 -5.63 -11.70
CA GLY A 194 25.60 -6.15 -12.66
C GLY A 194 25.49 -7.67 -12.92
N GLN A 195 24.63 -8.39 -12.21
CA GLN A 195 24.37 -9.82 -12.40
C GLN A 195 23.04 -10.04 -13.12
N ASP A 196 22.99 -10.96 -14.07
CA ASP A 196 21.80 -11.28 -14.84
C ASP A 196 20.91 -12.29 -14.10
N PHE A 197 19.64 -11.95 -13.94
CA PHE A 197 18.61 -12.80 -13.35
C PHE A 197 17.54 -13.15 -14.38
N GLN A 198 17.17 -14.43 -14.45
CA GLN A 198 16.08 -14.87 -15.28
C GLN A 198 14.73 -14.57 -14.58
N ILE A 199 13.81 -13.92 -15.28
CA ILE A 199 12.47 -13.63 -14.78
C ILE A 199 11.61 -14.89 -14.92
N VAL A 200 11.16 -15.45 -13.78
CA VAL A 200 10.31 -16.65 -13.75
C VAL A 200 8.83 -16.32 -13.51
N GLY A 201 8.53 -15.08 -13.08
CA GLY A 201 7.15 -14.64 -12.91
C GLY A 201 7.04 -13.14 -12.68
N THR A 202 5.81 -12.65 -12.75
CA THR A 202 5.44 -11.27 -12.45
C THR A 202 4.38 -11.22 -11.36
N LEU A 203 4.48 -10.22 -10.49
CA LEU A 203 3.51 -9.97 -9.44
C LEU A 203 2.35 -9.14 -9.98
N GLN A 204 1.16 -9.42 -9.48
CA GLN A 204 -0.02 -8.61 -9.77
C GLN A 204 0.16 -7.18 -9.24
N LYS A 205 -0.30 -6.20 -10.02
CA LYS A 205 -0.30 -4.80 -9.61
C LYS A 205 -1.17 -4.62 -8.37
N ARG A 206 -0.59 -4.05 -7.32
CA ARG A 206 -1.34 -3.59 -6.15
C ARG A 206 -1.66 -2.12 -6.31
N GLU A 207 -2.90 -1.77 -6.07
CA GLU A 207 -3.31 -0.38 -5.88
C GLU A 207 -2.86 0.03 -4.46
N GLN A 208 -1.68 0.63 -4.34
CA GLN A 208 -1.24 1.25 -3.08
C GLN A 208 -1.87 2.62 -2.96
N PHE A 209 -2.49 2.89 -1.82
CA PHE A 209 -2.95 4.22 -1.46
C PHE A 209 -1.72 5.06 -1.10
N GLY A 210 -1.30 5.97 -2.01
CA GLY A 210 -0.24 6.93 -1.70
C GLY A 210 1.01 6.92 -2.58
N GLY A 211 0.94 6.44 -3.79
CA GLY A 211 1.99 6.65 -4.79
C GLY A 211 2.87 5.44 -5.06
N GLY A 212 3.11 5.22 -6.32
CA GLY A 212 4.07 4.28 -6.87
C GLY A 212 5.50 4.75 -6.72
#